data_4012b45e74603291249f5e035fa266d4
#
_entry.id   4012b45e74603291249f5e035fa266d4
#
_cell.length_a   1.000
_cell.length_b   1.000
_cell.length_c   1.000
_cell.angle_alpha   90.00
_cell.angle_beta   90.00
_cell.angle_gamma   90.00
#
_symmetry.space_group_name_H-M   'P 1'
#
loop_
_entity.id
_entity.type
_entity.pdbx_description
1 polymer ?
#
loop_
_entity_poly.entity_id
_entity_poly.type
_entity_poly.pdbx_seq_one_letter_code
_entity_poly.pdbx_strand_id
1 'polypeptide(L)'
;ILNGTPVKREQQPTLAIPVDANLPGDTSAFASRIRIGEGGERWIDVPIVRETLPSGVSYDTIDLGPDYRNDDFGPYQVPADHLFLMGDNRDGSADSRVAVADQGFGGAVPFDVISGRAEVI
;
A
#
# COMPACT_ATOMS: atom_id res chain seq x y z
N ILE A 1 -10.59 -4.42 -9.03
CA ILE A 1 -11.23 -5.56 -9.73
C ILE A 1 -10.16 -6.61 -9.96
N LEU A 2 -10.43 -7.85 -9.58
CA LEU A 2 -9.57 -9.00 -9.80
C LEU A 2 -10.33 -10.04 -10.63
N ASN A 3 -9.82 -10.38 -11.82
CA ASN A 3 -10.47 -11.32 -12.77
C ASN A 3 -11.96 -10.98 -13.03
N GLY A 4 -12.25 -9.71 -13.22
CA GLY A 4 -13.61 -9.22 -13.46
C GLY A 4 -14.50 -9.07 -12.20
N THR A 5 -14.04 -9.51 -11.04
CA THR A 5 -14.77 -9.42 -9.77
C THR A 5 -14.25 -8.25 -8.93
N PRO A 6 -15.13 -7.37 -8.42
CA PRO A 6 -14.71 -6.31 -7.51
C PRO A 6 -14.06 -6.87 -6.25
N VAL A 7 -12.95 -6.28 -5.83
CA VAL A 7 -12.39 -6.48 -4.48
C VAL A 7 -13.25 -5.69 -3.51
N LYS A 8 -13.73 -6.35 -2.45
CA LYS A 8 -14.49 -5.67 -1.39
C LYS A 8 -13.53 -4.79 -0.61
N ARG A 9 -13.93 -3.54 -0.34
CA ARG A 9 -13.14 -2.56 0.41
C ARG A 9 -13.98 -2.01 1.56
N GLU A 10 -13.42 -2.02 2.77
CA GLU A 10 -14.11 -1.58 3.98
C GLU A 10 -13.18 -0.68 4.80
N GLN A 11 -13.66 0.54 5.08
CA GLN A 11 -12.93 1.45 5.94
C GLN A 11 -12.79 0.86 7.34
N GLN A 12 -11.58 0.87 7.87
CA GLN A 12 -11.27 0.45 9.23
C GLN A 12 -11.02 1.68 10.12
N PRO A 13 -11.00 1.52 11.45
CA PRO A 13 -10.53 2.56 12.34
C PRO A 13 -9.12 3.04 11.96
N THR A 14 -8.90 4.33 12.05
CA THR A 14 -7.60 4.95 11.80
C THR A 14 -6.55 4.43 12.77
N LEU A 15 -5.36 4.10 12.28
CA LEU A 15 -4.22 3.69 13.09
C LEU A 15 -3.37 4.92 13.44
N ALA A 16 -3.15 5.14 14.75
CA ALA A 16 -2.23 6.19 15.22
C ALA A 16 -0.81 5.62 15.33
N ILE A 17 0.13 6.17 14.56
CA ILE A 17 1.54 5.77 14.56
C ILE A 17 2.38 6.87 15.20
N PRO A 18 3.20 6.59 16.22
CA PRO A 18 4.09 7.59 16.80
C PRO A 18 5.18 8.01 15.80
N VAL A 19 5.43 9.31 15.73
CA VAL A 19 6.54 9.87 14.93
C VAL A 19 7.77 9.92 15.83
N ASP A 20 8.57 8.90 15.78
CA ASP A 20 9.82 8.78 16.53
C ASP A 20 11.02 8.52 15.61
N ALA A 21 12.19 8.28 16.20
CA ALA A 21 13.43 8.01 15.46
C ALA A 21 13.39 6.69 14.66
N ASN A 22 12.42 5.81 14.92
CA ASN A 22 12.27 4.53 14.24
C ASN A 22 11.32 4.61 13.05
N LEU A 23 10.61 5.75 12.87
CA LEU A 23 9.77 5.95 11.69
C LEU A 23 10.68 6.34 10.52
N PRO A 24 10.98 5.43 9.60
CA PRO A 24 11.90 5.71 8.51
C PRO A 24 11.23 6.60 7.44
N GLY A 25 12.01 7.53 6.89
CA GLY A 25 11.69 8.18 5.66
C GLY A 25 10.92 9.50 5.76
N ASP A 26 10.50 9.97 4.59
CA ASP A 26 9.80 11.23 4.42
C ASP A 26 8.33 11.10 4.87
N THR A 27 7.97 11.83 5.90
CA THR A 27 6.59 11.89 6.41
C THR A 27 5.74 12.98 5.73
N SER A 28 6.25 13.62 4.67
CA SER A 28 5.57 14.75 4.00
C SER A 28 4.19 14.35 3.45
N ALA A 29 4.03 13.13 2.94
CA ALA A 29 2.75 12.60 2.48
C ALA A 29 1.67 12.56 3.59
N PHE A 30 2.09 12.55 4.85
CA PHE A 30 1.22 12.53 6.02
C PHE A 30 1.14 13.87 6.75
N ALA A 31 1.71 14.95 6.20
CA ALA A 31 1.84 16.23 6.91
C ALA A 31 0.50 16.76 7.43
N SER A 32 -0.58 16.61 6.66
CA SER A 32 -1.94 17.02 7.05
C SER A 32 -2.60 16.09 8.09
N ARG A 33 -1.98 14.95 8.40
CA ARG A 33 -2.47 13.93 9.32
C ARG A 33 -1.65 13.85 10.60
N ILE A 34 -0.68 14.75 10.77
CA ILE A 34 0.13 14.82 11.98
C ILE A 34 -0.70 15.46 13.09
N ARG A 35 -0.78 14.76 14.21
CA ARG A 35 -1.39 15.23 15.44
C ARG A 35 -0.32 15.42 16.52
N ILE A 36 -0.45 16.46 17.33
CA ILE A 36 0.44 16.73 18.45
C ILE A 36 -0.35 16.48 19.74
N GLY A 37 0.17 15.62 20.61
CA GLY A 37 -0.38 15.32 21.91
C GLY A 37 -0.06 16.42 22.95
N GLU A 38 -0.66 16.31 24.13
CA GLU A 38 -0.52 17.32 25.20
C GLU A 38 0.92 17.43 25.73
N GLY A 39 1.69 16.35 25.66
CA GLY A 39 3.12 16.31 26.01
C GLY A 39 4.07 16.71 24.90
N GLY A 40 3.55 17.11 23.73
CA GLY A 40 4.35 17.46 22.55
C GLY A 40 4.76 16.27 21.69
N GLU A 41 4.33 15.07 22.03
CA GLU A 41 4.51 13.87 21.21
C GLU A 41 3.74 14.01 19.88
N ARG A 42 4.31 13.48 18.81
CA ARG A 42 3.73 13.56 17.47
C ARG A 42 3.23 12.20 17.02
N TRP A 43 2.07 12.18 16.41
CA TRP A 43 1.42 10.99 15.88
C TRP A 43 0.96 11.24 14.44
N ILE A 44 0.97 10.20 13.63
CA ILE A 44 0.33 10.20 12.31
C ILE A 44 -0.93 9.37 12.40
N ASP A 45 -2.07 9.94 12.04
CA ASP A 45 -3.32 9.21 11.92
C ASP A 45 -3.44 8.62 10.51
N VAL A 46 -3.21 7.31 10.39
CA VAL A 46 -3.13 6.58 9.12
C VAL A 46 -4.47 5.92 8.81
N PRO A 47 -5.11 6.26 7.68
CA PRO A 47 -6.36 5.62 7.26
C PRO A 47 -6.09 4.18 6.80
N ILE A 48 -6.88 3.26 7.32
CA ILE A 48 -6.78 1.84 7.01
C ILE A 48 -8.00 1.39 6.22
N VAL A 49 -7.77 0.68 5.13
CA VAL A 49 -8.80 0.04 4.32
C VAL A 49 -8.55 -1.46 4.30
N ARG A 50 -9.54 -2.24 4.72
CA ARG A 50 -9.51 -3.69 4.57
C ARG A 50 -9.97 -4.07 3.19
N GLU A 51 -9.14 -4.79 2.48
CA GLU A 51 -9.47 -5.40 1.21
C GLU A 51 -9.74 -6.90 1.39
N THR A 52 -10.83 -7.37 0.77
CA THR A 52 -11.16 -8.80 0.74
C THR A 52 -11.21 -9.24 -0.71
N LEU A 53 -10.34 -10.17 -1.06
CA LEU A 53 -10.27 -10.77 -2.39
C LEU A 53 -11.47 -11.71 -2.62
N PRO A 54 -11.83 -12.01 -3.89
CA PRO A 54 -12.86 -12.99 -4.21
C PRO A 54 -12.60 -14.39 -3.62
N SER A 55 -11.33 -14.72 -3.32
CA SER A 55 -10.92 -15.95 -2.63
C SER A 55 -11.25 -15.98 -1.13
N GLY A 56 -11.70 -14.87 -0.55
CA GLY A 56 -11.94 -14.71 0.89
C GLY A 56 -10.73 -14.27 1.70
N VAL A 57 -9.53 -14.16 1.09
CA VAL A 57 -8.35 -13.61 1.77
C VAL A 57 -8.54 -12.13 2.00
N SER A 58 -8.28 -11.68 3.23
CA SER A 58 -8.37 -10.27 3.62
C SER A 58 -7.04 -9.76 4.17
N TYR A 59 -6.75 -8.50 3.92
CA TYR A 59 -5.58 -7.79 4.45
C TYR A 59 -5.89 -6.30 4.58
N ASP A 60 -5.12 -5.62 5.40
CA ASP A 60 -5.26 -4.19 5.60
C ASP A 60 -4.24 -3.42 4.73
N THR A 61 -4.68 -2.29 4.20
CA THR A 61 -3.87 -1.38 3.37
C THR A 61 -4.00 0.04 3.90
N ILE A 62 -2.98 0.85 3.64
CA ILE A 62 -3.02 2.30 3.80
C ILE A 62 -3.51 2.89 2.48
N ASP A 63 -4.54 3.72 2.56
CA ASP A 63 -5.10 4.43 1.44
C ASP A 63 -5.44 5.86 1.90
N LEU A 64 -4.71 6.83 1.38
CA LEU A 64 -4.79 8.23 1.82
C LEU A 64 -6.01 8.97 1.24
N GLY A 65 -6.70 8.36 0.31
CA GLY A 65 -7.90 8.88 -0.33
C GLY A 65 -7.83 8.85 -1.86
N PRO A 66 -8.86 9.33 -2.53
CA PRO A 66 -8.90 9.39 -4.00
C PRO A 66 -7.88 10.39 -4.55
N ASP A 67 -7.61 10.25 -5.84
CA ASP A 67 -6.78 11.18 -6.64
C ASP A 67 -5.26 11.04 -6.42
N TYR A 68 -4.80 9.92 -5.86
CA TYR A 68 -3.39 9.59 -5.87
C TYR A 68 -2.96 8.97 -7.20
N ARG A 69 -1.68 9.18 -7.55
CA ARG A 69 -1.08 8.90 -8.85
C ARG A 69 -1.31 7.47 -9.38
N ASN A 70 -1.48 6.49 -8.48
CA ASN A 70 -1.56 5.08 -8.84
C ASN A 70 -2.95 4.45 -8.59
N ASP A 71 -3.97 5.28 -8.30
CA ASP A 71 -5.34 4.79 -8.04
C ASP A 71 -5.98 4.18 -9.28
N ASP A 72 -5.78 4.84 -10.42
CA ASP A 72 -6.30 4.40 -11.71
C ASP A 72 -5.24 3.64 -12.49
N PHE A 73 -5.02 2.38 -12.14
CA PHE A 73 -4.11 1.50 -12.85
C PHE A 73 -4.85 0.34 -13.54
N GLY A 74 -4.51 0.10 -14.79
CA GLY A 74 -5.01 -1.06 -15.52
C GLY A 74 -5.99 -0.72 -16.63
N PRO A 75 -6.64 -1.71 -17.23
CA PRO A 75 -6.51 -3.14 -16.91
C PRO A 75 -5.12 -3.71 -17.25
N TYR A 76 -4.62 -4.61 -16.44
CA TYR A 76 -3.33 -5.27 -16.63
C TYR A 76 -3.49 -6.80 -16.58
N GLN A 77 -3.01 -7.49 -17.61
CA GLN A 77 -2.98 -8.93 -17.65
C GLN A 77 -1.63 -9.44 -17.15
N VAL A 78 -1.64 -10.11 -16.00
CA VAL A 78 -0.44 -10.71 -15.43
C VAL A 78 -0.03 -11.91 -16.29
N PRO A 79 1.20 -11.96 -16.85
CA PRO A 79 1.68 -13.12 -17.63
C PRO A 79 1.76 -14.37 -16.74
N ALA A 80 1.80 -15.56 -17.40
CA ALA A 80 2.09 -16.80 -16.68
C ALA A 80 3.45 -16.69 -15.96
N ASP A 81 3.58 -17.35 -14.83
CA ASP A 81 4.79 -17.38 -14.00
C ASP A 81 5.29 -16.00 -13.53
N HIS A 82 4.39 -15.02 -13.46
CA HIS A 82 4.68 -13.69 -12.95
C HIS A 82 3.73 -13.33 -11.79
N LEU A 83 4.19 -12.40 -10.96
CA LEU A 83 3.42 -11.77 -9.88
C LEU A 83 3.26 -10.28 -10.12
N PHE A 84 2.08 -9.76 -9.86
CA PHE A 84 1.83 -8.32 -9.78
C PHE A 84 1.87 -7.91 -8.32
N LEU A 85 2.93 -7.22 -7.93
CA LEU A 85 3.19 -6.82 -6.55
C LEU A 85 2.59 -5.46 -6.28
N MET A 86 1.92 -5.33 -5.15
CA MET A 86 1.37 -4.06 -4.68
C MET A 86 1.76 -3.87 -3.22
N GLY A 87 2.28 -2.69 -2.89
CA GLY A 87 2.58 -2.35 -1.52
C GLY A 87 1.31 -2.18 -0.68
N ASP A 88 1.42 -2.42 0.61
CA ASP A 88 0.35 -2.18 1.58
C ASP A 88 0.04 -0.69 1.76
N ASN A 89 1.05 0.18 1.66
CA ASN A 89 0.82 1.61 1.50
C ASN A 89 0.56 1.93 0.02
N ARG A 90 -0.71 1.89 -0.38
CA ARG A 90 -1.17 2.00 -1.77
C ARG A 90 -0.69 3.27 -2.47
N ASP A 91 -0.60 4.36 -1.75
CA ASP A 91 -0.25 5.68 -2.30
C ASP A 91 1.25 5.98 -2.21
N GLY A 92 1.97 5.28 -1.34
CA GLY A 92 3.39 5.47 -1.08
C GLY A 92 4.31 4.39 -1.63
N SER A 93 3.80 3.38 -2.35
CA SER A 93 4.61 2.27 -2.84
C SER A 93 5.09 2.46 -4.27
N ALA A 94 6.40 2.28 -4.48
CA ALA A 94 7.00 2.12 -5.81
C ALA A 94 6.95 0.64 -6.23
N ASP A 95 5.78 0.19 -6.64
CA ASP A 95 5.47 -1.22 -6.91
C ASP A 95 5.21 -1.51 -8.40
N SER A 96 4.49 -2.60 -8.72
CA SER A 96 4.20 -3.00 -10.10
C SER A 96 3.38 -1.97 -10.89
N ARG A 97 2.69 -1.05 -10.23
CA ARG A 97 1.94 0.04 -10.86
C ARG A 97 2.84 1.18 -11.33
N VAL A 98 4.05 1.28 -10.81
CA VAL A 98 4.97 2.39 -11.02
C VAL A 98 6.03 2.01 -12.05
N ALA A 99 6.36 2.93 -12.96
CA ALA A 99 7.37 2.70 -13.98
C ALA A 99 8.78 2.50 -13.38
N VAL A 100 9.65 1.75 -14.07
CA VAL A 100 11.04 1.53 -13.64
C VAL A 100 11.81 2.85 -13.51
N ALA A 101 11.55 3.82 -14.38
CA ALA A 101 12.16 5.15 -14.31
C ALA A 101 11.82 5.91 -13.02
N ASP A 102 10.71 5.56 -12.38
CA ASP A 102 10.21 6.12 -11.11
C ASP A 102 10.44 5.16 -9.93
N GLN A 103 11.39 4.24 -10.06
CA GLN A 103 11.81 3.25 -9.05
C GLN A 103 10.79 2.14 -8.77
N GLY A 104 9.75 2.00 -9.57
CA GLY A 104 8.81 0.87 -9.51
C GLY A 104 9.29 -0.34 -10.29
N PHE A 105 8.45 -1.38 -10.34
CA PHE A 105 8.76 -2.60 -11.09
C PHE A 105 8.36 -2.51 -12.57
N GLY A 106 7.57 -1.54 -12.98
CA GLY A 106 7.14 -1.36 -14.37
C GLY A 106 6.19 -2.45 -14.88
N GLY A 107 5.51 -3.15 -13.99
CA GLY A 107 4.61 -4.26 -14.32
C GLY A 107 4.85 -5.48 -13.45
N ALA A 108 4.41 -6.64 -13.92
CA ALA A 108 4.60 -7.90 -13.22
C ALA A 108 6.07 -8.35 -13.23
N VAL A 109 6.50 -9.00 -12.14
CA VAL A 109 7.84 -9.54 -11.97
C VAL A 109 7.82 -11.07 -12.11
N PRO A 110 8.87 -11.71 -12.70
CA PRO A 110 8.97 -13.15 -12.77
C PRO A 110 8.94 -13.79 -11.37
N PHE A 111 8.31 -14.96 -11.27
CA PHE A 111 8.20 -15.67 -9.99
C PHE A 111 9.56 -16.11 -9.43
N ASP A 112 10.50 -16.42 -10.29
CA ASP A 112 11.84 -16.92 -9.93
C ASP A 112 12.75 -15.86 -9.28
N VAL A 113 12.40 -14.56 -9.37
CA VAL A 113 13.13 -13.50 -8.65
C VAL A 113 12.63 -13.28 -7.22
N ILE A 114 11.57 -13.98 -6.81
CA ILE A 114 11.02 -13.89 -5.45
C ILE A 114 11.86 -14.78 -4.52
N SER A 115 12.58 -14.16 -3.59
CA SER A 115 13.48 -14.90 -2.69
C SER A 115 12.75 -15.60 -1.54
N GLY A 116 11.56 -15.12 -1.17
CA GLY A 116 10.80 -15.71 -0.08
C GLY A 116 9.66 -14.83 0.42
N ARG A 117 9.01 -15.29 1.46
CA ARG A 117 7.95 -14.58 2.18
C ARG A 117 8.44 -14.19 3.57
N ALA A 118 8.21 -12.95 3.96
CA ALA A 118 8.45 -12.54 5.35
C ALA A 118 7.40 -13.19 6.27
N GLU A 119 7.85 -13.93 7.27
CA GLU A 119 6.98 -14.60 8.25
C GLU A 119 6.97 -13.89 9.60
N VAL A 120 8.06 -13.22 9.94
CA VAL A 120 8.22 -12.46 11.19
C VAL A 120 9.01 -11.19 10.92
N ILE A 121 8.60 -10.10 11.53
CA ILE A 121 9.28 -8.80 11.51
C ILE A 121 9.70 -8.45 12.95
#